data_b1c0d538b260a86c93d0ce963ef86928
#
_entry.id   b1c0d538b260a86c93d0ce963ef86928
#
_cell.length_a   1.000
_cell.length_b   1.000
_cell.length_c   1.000
_cell.angle_alpha   90.00
_cell.angle_beta   90.00
_cell.angle_gamma   90.00
#
_symmetry.space_group_name_H-M   'P 1'
#
loop_
_entity.id
_entity.type
_entity.pdbx_description
1 polymer ?
#
loop_
_entity_poly.entity_id
_entity_poly.type
_entity_poly.pdbx_seq_one_letter_code
_entity_poly.pdbx_strand_id
1 'polypeptide(L)'
;MSSRQLKLFVPGRLCLFGEHSDWASLHRVMNAQIVPGHAIVTGVEQGIYATVTESDKFIVESEIESFKSASFECEMDSAKLRQAAQEGGFFSYVAGVASYVIDHYRVKGLRIHIDEMDLPIKSGLSSSAAICVLVARAFNEMYELQLNTMGEMNIAFYGEQRTPSRCGRLDQACAYGVSPVLMTFDGNEVFVDKLKLKEQLYWVFAELHGTKDT
;
A
#
# COMPACT_ATOMS: atom_id res chain seq x y z
N MET A 1 -32.49 0.98 -1.38
CA MET A 1 -31.46 1.86 -0.77
C MET A 1 -30.27 1.81 -1.68
N SER A 2 -29.76 2.95 -2.16
CA SER A 2 -28.54 2.97 -3.00
C SER A 2 -27.39 2.48 -2.13
N SER A 3 -26.70 1.41 -2.55
CA SER A 3 -25.47 0.96 -1.87
C SER A 3 -24.44 2.06 -1.90
N ARG A 4 -23.78 2.34 -0.79
CA ARG A 4 -22.66 3.29 -0.71
C ARG A 4 -21.58 2.85 -1.68
N GLN A 5 -21.13 3.78 -2.53
CA GLN A 5 -20.07 3.56 -3.51
C GLN A 5 -18.99 4.61 -3.30
N LEU A 6 -17.74 4.19 -3.27
CA LEU A 6 -16.58 5.07 -3.15
C LEU A 6 -15.72 4.96 -4.41
N LYS A 7 -15.11 6.07 -4.80
CA LYS A 7 -14.05 6.10 -5.82
C LYS A 7 -12.75 6.48 -5.14
N LEU A 8 -11.76 5.63 -5.26
CA LEU A 8 -10.47 5.78 -4.60
C LEU A 8 -9.35 5.86 -5.62
N PHE A 9 -8.33 6.62 -5.26
CA PHE A 9 -7.06 6.70 -5.97
C PHE A 9 -5.91 6.54 -4.99
N VAL A 10 -4.92 5.71 -5.35
CA VAL A 10 -3.66 5.59 -4.63
C VAL A 10 -2.52 5.66 -5.64
N PRO A 11 -1.61 6.65 -5.53
CA PRO A 11 -0.48 6.79 -6.44
C PRO A 11 0.58 5.72 -6.21
N GLY A 12 1.44 5.52 -7.19
CA GLY A 12 2.73 4.90 -6.97
C GLY A 12 3.65 5.82 -6.17
N ARG A 13 4.78 5.29 -5.68
CA ARG A 13 5.76 6.10 -4.95
C ARG A 13 7.10 6.15 -5.68
N LEU A 14 7.74 7.31 -5.61
CA LEU A 14 9.11 7.54 -6.03
C LEU A 14 9.94 7.91 -4.80
N CYS A 15 11.01 7.15 -4.50
CA CYS A 15 11.98 7.52 -3.50
C CYS A 15 13.02 8.45 -4.14
N LEU A 16 13.10 9.68 -3.66
CA LEU A 16 14.05 10.67 -4.16
C LEU A 16 15.42 10.53 -3.49
N PHE A 17 15.41 10.28 -2.18
CA PHE A 17 16.59 10.10 -1.35
C PHE A 17 16.32 9.13 -0.22
N GLY A 18 17.35 8.39 0.21
CA GLY A 18 17.31 7.59 1.43
C GLY A 18 16.69 6.20 1.25
N GLU A 19 16.73 5.64 0.05
CA GLU A 19 16.33 4.24 -0.19
C GLU A 19 17.03 3.32 0.81
N HIS A 20 16.30 2.34 1.36
CA HIS A 20 16.75 1.37 2.38
C HIS A 20 16.99 1.94 3.79
N SER A 21 16.73 3.23 4.06
CA SER A 21 16.86 3.81 5.40
C SER A 21 15.85 3.23 6.40
N ASP A 22 14.71 2.76 5.92
CA ASP A 22 13.60 2.21 6.71
C ASP A 22 13.97 0.91 7.43
N TRP A 23 14.56 -0.06 6.74
CA TRP A 23 14.96 -1.31 7.37
C TRP A 23 16.31 -1.22 8.07
N ALA A 24 17.24 -0.39 7.57
CA ALA A 24 18.53 -0.21 8.19
C ALA A 24 18.43 0.41 9.59
N SER A 25 17.53 1.36 9.78
CA SER A 25 17.31 2.02 11.08
C SER A 25 16.72 1.09 12.15
N LEU A 26 16.14 -0.05 11.80
CA LEU A 26 15.64 -1.02 12.77
C LEU A 26 16.75 -1.53 13.70
N HIS A 27 17.98 -1.61 13.22
CA HIS A 27 19.14 -2.01 14.03
C HIS A 27 19.48 -1.02 15.13
N ARG A 28 18.96 0.23 15.05
CA ARG A 28 19.12 1.25 16.07
C ARG A 28 18.54 0.84 17.44
N VAL A 29 17.52 0.00 17.45
CA VAL A 29 16.96 -0.56 18.69
C VAL A 29 18.04 -1.28 19.52
N MET A 30 19.04 -1.86 18.85
CA MET A 30 20.10 -2.62 19.48
C MET A 30 21.45 -1.90 19.53
N ASN A 31 21.64 -0.89 18.69
CA ASN A 31 22.91 -0.18 18.55
C ASN A 31 22.70 1.35 18.52
N ALA A 32 23.01 2.01 19.64
CA ALA A 32 22.85 3.46 19.79
C ALA A 32 23.79 4.30 18.90
N GLN A 33 24.81 3.71 18.27
CA GLN A 33 25.68 4.41 17.32
C GLN A 33 25.03 4.57 15.94
N ILE A 34 23.99 3.79 15.63
CA ILE A 34 23.22 3.94 14.39
C ILE A 34 22.35 5.19 14.51
N VAL A 35 22.49 6.12 13.58
CA VAL A 35 21.64 7.31 13.52
C VAL A 35 20.27 6.98 12.94
N PRO A 36 19.21 7.79 13.19
CA PRO A 36 17.93 7.64 12.53
C PRO A 36 18.08 7.65 11.01
N GLY A 37 17.30 6.81 10.33
CA GLY A 37 17.21 6.81 8.87
C GLY A 37 16.32 7.94 8.38
N HIS A 38 16.63 8.50 7.21
CA HIS A 38 15.81 9.53 6.59
C HIS A 38 15.58 9.20 5.12
N ALA A 39 14.37 9.44 4.65
CA ALA A 39 14.04 9.34 3.24
C ALA A 39 13.13 10.50 2.80
N ILE A 40 13.28 10.93 1.55
CA ILE A 40 12.34 11.84 0.90
C ILE A 40 11.64 11.05 -0.19
N VAL A 41 10.31 10.98 -0.05
CA VAL A 41 9.43 10.19 -0.92
C VAL A 41 8.34 11.10 -1.48
N THR A 42 7.96 10.90 -2.72
CA THR A 42 6.79 11.54 -3.33
C THR A 42 5.91 10.50 -4.02
N GLY A 43 4.62 10.72 -4.08
CA GLY A 43 3.78 9.99 -5.01
C GLY A 43 3.97 10.52 -6.44
N VAL A 44 3.62 9.70 -7.40
CA VAL A 44 3.55 10.06 -8.82
C VAL A 44 2.10 10.21 -9.26
N GLU A 45 1.87 10.76 -10.46
CA GLU A 45 0.49 10.90 -10.97
C GLU A 45 -0.11 9.56 -11.40
N GLN A 46 0.73 8.58 -11.72
CA GLN A 46 0.33 7.20 -11.99
C GLN A 46 -0.08 6.50 -10.71
N GLY A 47 -1.11 5.66 -10.79
CA GLY A 47 -1.63 5.00 -9.59
C GLY A 47 -2.65 3.91 -9.90
N ILE A 48 -3.42 3.59 -8.90
CA ILE A 48 -4.52 2.63 -8.96
C ILE A 48 -5.81 3.38 -8.69
N TYR A 49 -6.74 3.31 -9.63
CA TYR A 49 -8.10 3.84 -9.50
C TYR A 49 -9.03 2.67 -9.24
N ALA A 50 -9.91 2.78 -8.27
CA ALA A 50 -10.85 1.72 -7.93
C ALA A 50 -12.20 2.25 -7.46
N THR A 51 -13.22 1.50 -7.80
CA THR A 51 -14.58 1.65 -7.29
C THR A 51 -14.83 0.61 -6.21
N VAL A 52 -15.29 1.04 -5.03
CA VAL A 52 -15.49 0.18 -3.86
C VAL A 52 -16.95 0.19 -3.45
N THR A 53 -17.50 -0.98 -3.16
CA THR A 53 -18.86 -1.18 -2.62
C THR A 53 -18.85 -2.17 -1.47
N GLU A 54 -19.89 -2.14 -0.62
CA GLU A 54 -20.08 -3.14 0.42
C GLU A 54 -20.33 -4.53 -0.18
N SER A 55 -19.84 -5.55 0.51
CA SER A 55 -20.09 -6.96 0.20
C SER A 55 -20.01 -7.80 1.47
N ASP A 56 -20.64 -8.96 1.49
CA ASP A 56 -20.47 -9.91 2.60
C ASP A 56 -19.15 -10.69 2.48
N LYS A 57 -18.57 -10.75 1.27
CA LYS A 57 -17.27 -11.36 0.99
C LYS A 57 -16.25 -10.29 0.61
N PHE A 58 -14.98 -10.62 0.71
CA PHE A 58 -13.90 -9.80 0.17
C PHE A 58 -13.63 -10.20 -1.27
N ILE A 59 -13.86 -9.26 -2.19
CA ILE A 59 -13.79 -9.48 -3.64
C ILE A 59 -12.93 -8.38 -4.24
N VAL A 60 -11.93 -8.76 -5.04
CA VAL A 60 -11.11 -7.83 -5.84
C VAL A 60 -11.15 -8.27 -7.28
N GLU A 61 -11.56 -7.38 -8.16
CA GLU A 61 -11.75 -7.63 -9.58
C GLU A 61 -10.97 -6.62 -10.41
N SER A 62 -10.40 -7.08 -11.51
CA SER A 62 -9.73 -6.22 -12.49
C SER A 62 -9.99 -6.74 -13.89
N GLU A 63 -10.39 -5.85 -14.79
CA GLU A 63 -10.53 -6.14 -16.23
C GLU A 63 -9.29 -5.71 -17.03
N ILE A 64 -8.23 -5.26 -16.36
CA ILE A 64 -7.02 -4.77 -17.01
C ILE A 64 -6.27 -5.94 -17.64
N GLU A 65 -5.92 -5.84 -18.94
CA GLU A 65 -5.26 -6.90 -19.72
C GLU A 65 -3.99 -7.44 -19.06
N SER A 66 -3.24 -6.59 -18.37
CA SER A 66 -2.03 -6.98 -17.61
C SER A 66 -2.30 -7.97 -16.48
N PHE A 67 -3.54 -8.07 -15.98
CA PHE A 67 -3.99 -9.03 -14.97
C PHE A 67 -4.82 -10.19 -15.54
N LYS A 68 -4.97 -10.30 -16.87
CA LYS A 68 -5.73 -11.36 -17.54
C LYS A 68 -7.14 -11.57 -16.98
N SER A 69 -7.90 -10.50 -16.76
CA SER A 69 -9.25 -10.54 -16.17
C SER A 69 -9.29 -11.38 -14.89
N ALA A 70 -8.37 -11.12 -13.98
CA ALA A 70 -8.24 -11.89 -12.76
C ALA A 70 -9.19 -11.36 -11.68
N SER A 71 -9.80 -12.28 -10.94
CA SER A 71 -10.61 -11.97 -9.77
C SER A 71 -10.15 -12.77 -8.57
N PHE A 72 -10.27 -12.18 -7.40
CA PHE A 72 -10.06 -12.83 -6.10
C PHE A 72 -11.33 -12.72 -5.28
N GLU A 73 -11.81 -13.82 -4.76
CA GLU A 73 -12.95 -13.87 -3.84
C GLU A 73 -12.60 -14.73 -2.64
N CYS A 74 -12.86 -14.21 -1.46
CA CYS A 74 -12.67 -14.93 -0.20
C CYS A 74 -13.74 -14.51 0.81
N GLU A 75 -14.17 -15.46 1.65
CA GLU A 75 -14.99 -15.13 2.80
C GLU A 75 -14.20 -14.28 3.80
N MET A 76 -14.90 -13.46 4.58
CA MET A 76 -14.30 -12.67 5.66
C MET A 76 -13.94 -13.56 6.86
N ASP A 77 -13.03 -14.50 6.59
CA ASP A 77 -12.48 -15.46 7.56
C ASP A 77 -10.96 -15.26 7.67
N SER A 78 -10.48 -15.04 8.90
CA SER A 78 -9.08 -14.72 9.15
C SER A 78 -8.13 -15.82 8.69
N ALA A 79 -8.49 -17.10 8.89
CA ALA A 79 -7.64 -18.22 8.51
C ALA A 79 -7.53 -18.36 6.99
N LYS A 80 -8.66 -18.24 6.27
CA LYS A 80 -8.69 -18.30 4.81
C LYS A 80 -7.94 -17.15 4.17
N LEU A 81 -8.15 -15.91 4.66
CA LEU A 81 -7.43 -14.73 4.16
C LEU A 81 -5.92 -14.81 4.44
N ARG A 82 -5.51 -15.32 5.61
CA ARG A 82 -4.08 -15.55 5.91
C ARG A 82 -3.48 -16.62 5.02
N GLN A 83 -4.20 -17.69 4.75
CA GLN A 83 -3.74 -18.72 3.82
C GLN A 83 -3.53 -18.13 2.42
N ALA A 84 -4.51 -17.40 1.89
CA ALA A 84 -4.39 -16.74 0.58
C ALA A 84 -3.23 -15.73 0.55
N ALA A 85 -2.97 -15.03 1.65
CA ALA A 85 -1.83 -14.13 1.76
C ALA A 85 -0.47 -14.85 1.64
N GLN A 86 -0.36 -16.10 2.09
CA GLN A 86 0.86 -16.91 2.04
C GLN A 86 1.11 -17.57 0.67
N GLU A 87 0.10 -17.67 -0.19
CA GLU A 87 0.21 -18.31 -1.50
C GLU A 87 1.08 -17.52 -2.49
N GLY A 88 1.29 -16.23 -2.22
CA GLY A 88 2.06 -15.36 -3.10
C GLY A 88 1.27 -14.83 -4.30
N GLY A 89 1.94 -14.04 -5.13
CA GLY A 89 1.30 -13.39 -6.28
C GLY A 89 0.54 -12.12 -5.91
N PHE A 90 -0.10 -11.50 -6.90
CA PHE A 90 -0.75 -10.20 -6.74
C PHE A 90 -1.85 -10.19 -5.65
N PHE A 91 -2.70 -11.20 -5.62
CA PHE A 91 -3.81 -11.24 -4.66
C PHE A 91 -3.38 -11.56 -3.23
N SER A 92 -2.15 -12.03 -3.00
CA SER A 92 -1.63 -12.21 -1.65
C SER A 92 -1.57 -10.89 -0.87
N TYR A 93 -1.27 -9.78 -1.55
CA TYR A 93 -1.21 -8.46 -0.94
C TYR A 93 -2.58 -8.00 -0.43
N VAL A 94 -3.61 -8.12 -1.26
CA VAL A 94 -4.97 -7.71 -0.87
C VAL A 94 -5.52 -8.61 0.24
N ALA A 95 -5.27 -9.93 0.18
CA ALA A 95 -5.65 -10.88 1.22
C ALA A 95 -4.92 -10.61 2.54
N GLY A 96 -3.63 -10.25 2.47
CA GLY A 96 -2.82 -9.89 3.64
C GLY A 96 -3.39 -8.69 4.39
N VAL A 97 -3.74 -7.62 3.67
CA VAL A 97 -4.34 -6.43 4.28
C VAL A 97 -5.74 -6.74 4.84
N ALA A 98 -6.60 -7.42 4.06
CA ALA A 98 -7.93 -7.78 4.54
C ALA A 98 -7.87 -8.66 5.79
N SER A 99 -6.93 -9.64 5.84
CA SER A 99 -6.72 -10.47 7.02
C SER A 99 -6.29 -9.64 8.24
N TYR A 100 -5.43 -8.63 8.03
CA TYR A 100 -5.01 -7.75 9.12
C TYR A 100 -6.17 -6.90 9.65
N VAL A 101 -6.99 -6.36 8.74
CA VAL A 101 -8.15 -5.55 9.11
C VAL A 101 -9.16 -6.36 9.93
N ILE A 102 -9.54 -7.55 9.49
CA ILE A 102 -10.55 -8.38 10.19
C ILE A 102 -10.08 -8.86 11.57
N ASP A 103 -8.77 -8.97 11.79
CA ASP A 103 -8.23 -9.32 13.11
C ASP A 103 -8.33 -8.19 14.13
N HIS A 104 -8.45 -6.93 13.66
CA HIS A 104 -8.43 -5.75 14.53
C HIS A 104 -9.75 -4.98 14.53
N TYR A 105 -10.57 -5.13 13.49
CA TYR A 105 -11.81 -4.38 13.30
C TYR A 105 -12.98 -5.31 12.99
N ARG A 106 -14.17 -4.94 13.49
CA ARG A 106 -15.42 -5.64 13.17
C ARG A 106 -16.00 -5.05 11.89
N VAL A 107 -15.65 -5.63 10.76
CA VAL A 107 -16.09 -5.20 9.43
C VAL A 107 -16.67 -6.39 8.65
N LYS A 108 -17.48 -6.09 7.65
CA LYS A 108 -17.86 -7.02 6.59
C LYS A 108 -16.84 -6.97 5.45
N GLY A 109 -17.11 -7.69 4.38
CA GLY A 109 -16.29 -7.66 3.17
C GLY A 109 -16.51 -6.42 2.31
N LEU A 110 -15.71 -6.32 1.28
CA LEU A 110 -15.74 -5.28 0.26
C LEU A 110 -15.68 -5.92 -1.12
N ARG A 111 -16.32 -5.28 -2.10
CA ARG A 111 -16.01 -5.47 -3.50
C ARG A 111 -15.18 -4.27 -3.98
N ILE A 112 -13.97 -4.53 -4.42
CA ILE A 112 -13.05 -3.55 -4.99
C ILE A 112 -12.90 -3.88 -6.47
N HIS A 113 -13.42 -3.01 -7.33
CA HIS A 113 -13.21 -3.07 -8.78
C HIS A 113 -12.09 -2.10 -9.14
N ILE A 114 -10.99 -2.63 -9.69
CA ILE A 114 -9.88 -1.81 -10.18
C ILE A 114 -10.27 -1.31 -11.56
N ASP A 115 -10.62 -0.02 -11.63
CA ASP A 115 -11.08 0.63 -12.85
C ASP A 115 -9.92 0.90 -13.81
N GLU A 116 -8.76 1.33 -13.27
CA GLU A 116 -7.56 1.67 -14.03
C GLU A 116 -6.32 1.46 -13.16
N MET A 117 -5.23 1.03 -13.78
CA MET A 117 -3.91 0.94 -13.17
C MET A 117 -2.85 1.26 -14.22
N ASP A 118 -2.29 2.44 -14.13
CA ASP A 118 -1.24 2.92 -15.03
C ASP A 118 0.17 2.84 -14.40
N LEU A 119 0.28 2.10 -13.28
CA LEU A 119 1.56 1.76 -12.65
C LEU A 119 2.22 0.58 -13.37
N PRO A 120 3.45 0.73 -13.85
CA PRO A 120 4.20 -0.39 -14.36
C PRO A 120 4.50 -1.39 -13.22
N ILE A 121 4.15 -2.67 -13.45
CA ILE A 121 4.31 -3.73 -12.47
C ILE A 121 5.80 -4.09 -12.35
N LYS A 122 6.31 -4.22 -11.12
CA LYS A 122 7.72 -4.55 -10.81
C LYS A 122 8.76 -3.54 -11.31
N SER A 123 8.38 -2.30 -11.59
CA SER A 123 9.25 -1.26 -12.14
C SER A 123 9.78 -0.26 -11.09
N GLY A 124 9.68 -0.59 -9.81
CA GLY A 124 10.22 0.26 -8.73
C GLY A 124 9.29 1.37 -8.22
N LEU A 125 8.06 1.49 -8.74
CA LEU A 125 7.04 2.44 -8.26
C LEU A 125 6.14 1.88 -7.17
N SER A 126 6.52 0.74 -6.56
CA SER A 126 5.85 0.11 -5.41
C SER A 126 4.36 -0.17 -5.62
N SER A 127 4.03 -0.84 -6.73
CA SER A 127 2.64 -1.24 -7.02
C SER A 127 2.04 -2.16 -5.92
N SER A 128 2.85 -3.00 -5.27
CA SER A 128 2.40 -3.83 -4.13
C SER A 128 1.96 -2.97 -2.94
N ALA A 129 2.74 -1.95 -2.59
CA ALA A 129 2.37 -1.05 -1.50
C ALA A 129 1.14 -0.20 -1.87
N ALA A 130 1.02 0.24 -3.12
CA ALA A 130 -0.13 1.01 -3.58
C ALA A 130 -1.44 0.20 -3.46
N ILE A 131 -1.44 -1.08 -3.85
CA ILE A 131 -2.64 -1.92 -3.68
C ILE A 131 -2.92 -2.22 -2.20
N CYS A 132 -1.90 -2.39 -1.36
CA CYS A 132 -2.08 -2.55 0.08
C CYS A 132 -2.72 -1.31 0.72
N VAL A 133 -2.24 -0.11 0.35
CA VAL A 133 -2.81 1.16 0.82
C VAL A 133 -4.24 1.34 0.31
N LEU A 134 -4.52 0.98 -0.95
CA LEU A 134 -5.87 1.05 -1.52
C LEU A 134 -6.86 0.21 -0.69
N VAL A 135 -6.50 -1.03 -0.35
CA VAL A 135 -7.34 -1.92 0.46
C VAL A 135 -7.52 -1.36 1.87
N ALA A 136 -6.45 -0.88 2.52
CA ALA A 136 -6.54 -0.27 3.85
C ALA A 136 -7.47 0.96 3.85
N ARG A 137 -7.34 1.85 2.86
CA ARG A 137 -8.19 3.02 2.65
C ARG A 137 -9.63 2.63 2.36
N ALA A 138 -9.85 1.60 1.52
CA ALA A 138 -11.18 1.11 1.21
C ALA A 138 -11.94 0.67 2.48
N PHE A 139 -11.30 -0.09 3.36
CA PHE A 139 -11.89 -0.46 4.64
C PHE A 139 -12.09 0.75 5.55
N ASN A 140 -11.09 1.64 5.63
CA ASN A 140 -11.17 2.84 6.46
C ASN A 140 -12.37 3.71 6.07
N GLU A 141 -12.50 4.04 4.80
CA GLU A 141 -13.57 4.93 4.33
C GLU A 141 -14.94 4.24 4.33
N MET A 142 -15.03 2.95 3.90
CA MET A 142 -16.32 2.26 3.85
C MET A 142 -16.92 2.03 5.23
N TYR A 143 -16.11 1.66 6.20
CA TYR A 143 -16.53 1.32 7.56
C TYR A 143 -16.23 2.39 8.60
N GLU A 144 -15.78 3.59 8.17
CA GLU A 144 -15.51 4.74 9.04
C GLU A 144 -14.62 4.39 10.23
N LEU A 145 -13.50 3.70 9.95
CA LEU A 145 -12.58 3.21 10.99
C LEU A 145 -11.80 4.31 11.72
N GLN A 146 -11.96 5.57 11.27
CA GLN A 146 -11.33 6.76 11.87
C GLN A 146 -9.79 6.72 11.81
N LEU A 147 -9.23 6.03 10.82
CA LEU A 147 -7.79 6.01 10.61
C LEU A 147 -7.33 7.34 9.99
N ASN A 148 -6.21 7.85 10.48
CA ASN A 148 -5.48 8.87 9.75
C ASN A 148 -4.55 8.21 8.70
N THR A 149 -3.87 9.03 7.89
CA THR A 149 -2.98 8.53 6.82
C THR A 149 -1.88 7.59 7.34
N MET A 150 -1.32 7.86 8.53
CA MET A 150 -0.35 6.97 9.18
C MET A 150 -0.99 5.63 9.55
N GLY A 151 -2.24 5.63 9.99
CA GLY A 151 -2.99 4.40 10.29
C GLY A 151 -3.21 3.55 9.04
N GLU A 152 -3.61 4.15 7.91
CA GLU A 152 -3.72 3.46 6.62
C GLU A 152 -2.37 2.86 6.18
N MET A 153 -1.30 3.65 6.28
CA MET A 153 0.06 3.22 5.96
C MET A 153 0.49 2.02 6.83
N ASN A 154 0.22 2.06 8.13
CA ASN A 154 0.58 0.96 9.04
C ASN A 154 -0.23 -0.31 8.75
N ILE A 155 -1.54 -0.20 8.50
CA ILE A 155 -2.37 -1.36 8.12
C ILE A 155 -1.86 -1.97 6.82
N ALA A 156 -1.54 -1.15 5.82
CA ALA A 156 -0.97 -1.62 4.57
C ALA A 156 0.36 -2.36 4.78
N PHE A 157 1.27 -1.79 5.59
CA PHE A 157 2.55 -2.41 5.93
C PHE A 157 2.37 -3.76 6.63
N TYR A 158 1.59 -3.81 7.73
CA TYR A 158 1.39 -5.06 8.47
C TYR A 158 0.61 -6.11 7.68
N GLY A 159 -0.26 -5.69 6.76
CA GLY A 159 -0.92 -6.57 5.80
C GLY A 159 0.09 -7.18 4.82
N GLU A 160 0.97 -6.37 4.24
CA GLU A 160 2.02 -6.83 3.34
C GLU A 160 3.00 -7.79 4.03
N GLN A 161 3.33 -7.57 5.31
CA GLN A 161 4.16 -8.48 6.11
C GLN A 161 3.52 -9.86 6.33
N ARG A 162 2.25 -10.07 6.03
CA ARG A 162 1.58 -11.38 6.05
C ARG A 162 1.80 -12.20 4.79
N THR A 163 2.41 -11.60 3.77
CA THR A 163 2.75 -12.25 2.49
C THR A 163 4.20 -12.74 2.51
N PRO A 164 4.64 -13.49 1.50
CA PRO A 164 6.06 -13.82 1.34
C PRO A 164 6.95 -12.61 1.05
N SER A 165 6.38 -11.46 0.72
CA SER A 165 7.12 -10.21 0.51
C SER A 165 7.76 -9.72 1.80
N ARG A 166 8.97 -9.16 1.69
CA ARG A 166 9.68 -8.53 2.80
C ARG A 166 9.90 -7.06 2.48
N CYS A 167 8.84 -6.27 2.56
CA CYS A 167 8.93 -4.83 2.38
C CYS A 167 9.44 -4.12 3.64
N GLY A 168 10.06 -2.97 3.48
CA GLY A 168 10.24 -1.99 4.54
C GLY A 168 9.00 -1.10 4.70
N ARG A 169 9.10 -0.03 5.49
CA ARG A 169 7.99 0.91 5.76
C ARG A 169 7.95 2.10 4.80
N LEU A 170 8.93 2.21 3.91
CA LEU A 170 9.05 3.35 2.99
C LEU A 170 8.00 3.31 1.88
N ASP A 171 7.72 2.13 1.38
CA ASP A 171 6.88 1.93 0.19
C ASP A 171 5.43 2.39 0.41
N GLN A 172 4.88 2.18 1.61
CA GLN A 172 3.52 2.59 1.94
C GLN A 172 3.34 4.10 2.11
N ALA A 173 4.42 4.90 1.96
CA ALA A 173 4.33 6.37 1.92
C ALA A 173 3.46 6.90 0.77
N CYS A 174 3.15 6.10 -0.25
CA CYS A 174 2.13 6.43 -1.25
C CYS A 174 0.76 6.79 -0.64
N ALA A 175 0.50 6.39 0.60
CA ALA A 175 -0.69 6.81 1.35
C ALA A 175 -0.81 8.33 1.50
N TYR A 176 0.32 9.06 1.48
CA TYR A 176 0.35 10.52 1.61
C TYR A 176 0.04 11.25 0.29
N GLY A 177 -0.21 10.53 -0.79
CA GLY A 177 -0.55 11.10 -2.09
C GLY A 177 0.67 11.63 -2.85
N VAL A 178 0.43 12.55 -3.78
CA VAL A 178 1.47 13.07 -4.68
C VAL A 178 2.38 14.14 -4.06
N SER A 179 2.09 14.60 -2.85
CA SER A 179 2.93 15.59 -2.15
C SER A 179 4.17 14.91 -1.56
N PRO A 180 5.37 15.50 -1.69
CA PRO A 180 6.57 14.92 -1.11
C PRO A 180 6.52 14.98 0.43
N VAL A 181 7.08 13.95 1.04
CA VAL A 181 7.20 13.80 2.49
C VAL A 181 8.64 13.48 2.88
N LEU A 182 9.06 13.99 4.04
CA LEU A 182 10.25 13.53 4.74
C LEU A 182 9.82 12.44 5.72
N MET A 183 10.40 11.28 5.60
CA MET A 183 10.24 10.18 6.54
C MET A 183 11.48 10.09 7.43
N THR A 184 11.26 9.96 8.74
CA THR A 184 12.31 9.67 9.70
C THR A 184 12.02 8.32 10.35
N PHE A 185 13.01 7.44 10.32
CA PHE A 185 12.94 6.10 10.89
C PHE A 185 13.85 6.03 12.11
N ASP A 186 13.30 5.84 13.29
CA ASP A 186 14.04 5.70 14.55
C ASP A 186 13.66 4.39 15.23
N GLY A 187 14.40 3.35 14.95
CA GLY A 187 14.06 2.01 15.38
C GLY A 187 12.70 1.56 14.83
N ASN A 188 11.75 1.32 15.71
CA ASN A 188 10.39 0.93 15.34
C ASN A 188 9.46 2.12 15.04
N GLU A 189 9.90 3.33 15.32
CA GLU A 189 9.10 4.53 15.11
C GLU A 189 9.30 5.09 13.71
N VAL A 190 8.22 5.61 13.14
CA VAL A 190 8.23 6.30 11.85
C VAL A 190 7.51 7.64 12.00
N PHE A 191 8.21 8.69 11.63
CA PHE A 191 7.65 10.05 11.59
C PHE A 191 7.56 10.50 10.13
N VAL A 192 6.48 11.19 9.79
CA VAL A 192 6.27 11.66 8.42
C VAL A 192 5.87 13.14 8.43
N ASP A 193 6.73 13.96 7.83
CA ASP A 193 6.53 15.40 7.69
C ASP A 193 6.24 15.76 6.24
N LYS A 194 5.12 16.46 5.98
CA LYS A 194 4.80 16.98 4.65
C LYS A 194 5.76 18.11 4.28
N LEU A 195 6.44 17.98 3.16
CA LEU A 195 7.33 19.00 2.65
C LEU A 195 6.54 20.06 1.85
N LYS A 196 6.77 21.33 2.18
CA LYS A 196 6.22 22.45 1.41
C LYS A 196 7.23 22.82 0.33
N LEU A 197 6.90 22.55 -0.91
CA LEU A 197 7.69 22.99 -2.05
C LEU A 197 7.37 24.45 -2.37
N LYS A 198 8.38 25.22 -2.72
CA LYS A 198 8.23 26.61 -3.19
C LYS A 198 7.79 26.67 -4.65
N GLU A 199 8.16 25.66 -5.42
CA GLU A 199 7.89 25.54 -6.85
C GLU A 199 7.39 24.13 -7.17
N GLN A 200 6.65 24.00 -8.27
CA GLN A 200 6.23 22.69 -8.79
C GLN A 200 7.45 21.97 -9.35
N LEU A 201 7.63 20.72 -8.93
CA LEU A 201 8.67 19.84 -9.47
C LEU A 201 8.04 18.86 -10.46
N TYR A 202 8.75 18.61 -11.54
CA TYR A 202 8.38 17.63 -12.55
C TYR A 202 9.37 16.47 -12.52
N TRP A 203 8.83 15.26 -12.46
CA TRP A 203 9.62 14.05 -12.40
C TRP A 203 9.53 13.32 -13.74
N VAL A 204 10.68 12.90 -14.25
CA VAL A 204 10.75 12.00 -15.40
C VAL A 204 11.40 10.72 -14.94
N PHE A 205 10.71 9.60 -15.12
CA PHE A 205 11.26 8.28 -14.87
C PHE A 205 11.18 7.45 -16.14
N ALA A 206 12.11 6.53 -16.32
CA ALA A 206 12.18 5.63 -17.46
C ALA A 206 12.26 4.18 -16.97
N GLU A 207 11.46 3.32 -17.55
CA GLU A 207 11.54 1.88 -17.35
C GLU A 207 12.64 1.32 -18.25
N LEU A 208 13.60 0.60 -17.67
CA LEU A 208 14.72 0.03 -18.39
C LEU A 208 14.47 -1.39 -18.87
N HIS A 209 13.23 -1.90 -18.78
CA HIS A 209 12.80 -3.25 -19.14
C HIS A 209 13.65 -4.38 -18.50
N GLY A 210 14.23 -4.10 -17.33
CA GLY A 210 14.97 -5.08 -16.53
C GLY A 210 14.06 -5.79 -15.54
N THR A 211 14.29 -7.08 -15.30
CA THR A 211 13.64 -7.80 -14.21
C THR A 211 14.35 -7.49 -12.90
N LYS A 212 13.61 -7.01 -11.90
CA LYS A 212 14.12 -6.90 -10.54
C LYS A 212 13.82 -8.22 -9.82
N ASP A 213 14.86 -8.97 -9.44
CA ASP A 213 14.77 -10.04 -8.47
C ASP A 213 14.71 -9.42 -7.07
N THR A 214 13.58 -9.61 -6.40
CA THR A 214 13.37 -9.17 -5.00
C THR A 214 13.06 -10.36 -4.14
#